data_0041dcfb28569059c0027ef921bf9476
#
_entry.id   0041dcfb28569059c0027ef921bf9476
#
_cell.length_a   1.000
_cell.length_b   1.000
_cell.length_c   1.000
_cell.angle_alpha   90.00
_cell.angle_beta   90.00
_cell.angle_gamma   90.00
#
_symmetry.space_group_name_H-M   'P 1'
#
loop_
_entity.id
_entity.type
_entity.pdbx_description
1 polymer ?
#
loop_
_entity_poly.entity_id
_entity_poly.type
_entity_poly.pdbx_seq_one_letter_code
_entity_poly.pdbx_strand_id
1 'polypeptide(L)'
;MHWLLIAAGLAVVAAFLAYRLKRRREEAKAYLKGVRSMISDDPDAAIEAHSDAARLGSPEAVETYLALGDLFKREGDLTRAIRLHRNMLHRPGLAPGRRAEVERELADDYRRAGMLADAAEAYRTLALAGDAVAAAGLRDVLVDQKRFDEAVRVHRERCAPDPRLLAHLLAAQSRAERESGEGGALERARQAALADPSCADAQLALAEAQGSEGDVEGGAASVGRALTATPEAALLAWPALSGLPSAAADGAVDRALAARPGDARLLTLRGRLRVRDGRPAEALVPLRQALDADADGEVTLALRELLREAAPPGPGELAGRHDLMAAALLRNAGLLRCKRCGGGAAVRAWRCPRCGTFDAYAG
;
A
#
# COMPACT_ATOMS: atom_id res chain seq x y z
N MET A 1 43.45 53.26 -30.35
CA MET A 1 42.02 53.18 -29.96
C MET A 1 41.56 51.73 -29.78
N HIS A 2 41.92 50.78 -30.65
CA HIS A 2 41.46 49.38 -30.55
C HIS A 2 41.92 48.63 -29.25
N TRP A 3 43.11 48.91 -28.76
CA TRP A 3 43.63 48.29 -27.51
C TRP A 3 42.83 48.68 -26.26
N LEU A 4 42.28 49.89 -26.21
CA LEU A 4 41.45 50.32 -25.09
C LEU A 4 40.08 49.61 -25.09
N LEU A 5 39.53 49.33 -26.24
CA LEU A 5 38.27 48.57 -26.38
C LEU A 5 38.46 47.10 -26.01
N ILE A 6 39.59 46.50 -26.38
CA ILE A 6 39.94 45.11 -25.98
C ILE A 6 40.16 45.05 -24.48
N ALA A 7 40.90 45.99 -23.90
CA ALA A 7 41.12 46.05 -22.44
C ALA A 7 39.80 46.21 -21.66
N ALA A 8 38.89 47.08 -22.15
CA ALA A 8 37.55 47.25 -21.54
C ALA A 8 36.71 45.98 -21.64
N GLY A 9 36.72 45.28 -22.78
CA GLY A 9 36.03 44.00 -22.96
C GLY A 9 36.56 42.92 -22.02
N LEU A 10 37.88 42.80 -21.88
CA LEU A 10 38.51 41.86 -20.95
C LEU A 10 38.18 42.17 -19.48
N ALA A 11 38.12 43.46 -19.13
CA ALA A 11 37.72 43.88 -17.77
C ALA A 11 36.27 43.52 -17.46
N VAL A 12 35.34 43.67 -18.41
CA VAL A 12 33.92 43.26 -18.25
C VAL A 12 33.80 41.73 -18.11
N VAL A 13 34.52 40.97 -18.93
CA VAL A 13 34.53 39.52 -18.82
C VAL A 13 35.13 39.07 -17.48
N ALA A 14 36.22 39.66 -17.04
CA ALA A 14 36.85 39.35 -15.74
C ALA A 14 35.91 39.70 -14.58
N ALA A 15 35.23 40.86 -14.61
CA ALA A 15 34.24 41.24 -13.61
C ALA A 15 33.04 40.28 -13.59
N PHE A 16 32.56 39.86 -14.74
CA PHE A 16 31.49 38.88 -14.85
C PHE A 16 31.90 37.51 -14.32
N LEU A 17 33.12 37.03 -14.62
CA LEU A 17 33.65 35.79 -14.09
C LEU A 17 33.86 35.88 -12.56
N ALA A 18 34.41 36.98 -12.07
CA ALA A 18 34.58 37.21 -10.66
C ALA A 18 33.24 37.25 -9.91
N TYR A 19 32.23 37.88 -10.49
CA TYR A 19 30.85 37.88 -9.98
C TYR A 19 30.27 36.46 -9.92
N ARG A 20 30.41 35.68 -11.02
CA ARG A 20 29.97 34.28 -11.06
C ARG A 20 30.68 33.40 -10.04
N LEU A 21 31.99 33.55 -9.88
CA LEU A 21 32.80 32.80 -8.89
C LEU A 21 32.39 33.18 -7.46
N LYS A 22 32.18 34.47 -7.19
CA LYS A 22 31.71 34.93 -5.87
C LYS A 22 30.35 34.35 -5.56
N ARG A 23 29.41 34.41 -6.52
CA ARG A 23 28.06 33.86 -6.36
C ARG A 23 28.11 32.34 -6.07
N ARG A 24 28.90 31.54 -6.82
CA ARG A 24 29.07 30.10 -6.56
C ARG A 24 29.66 29.82 -5.17
N ARG A 25 30.60 30.67 -4.69
CA ARG A 25 31.16 30.51 -3.36
C ARG A 25 30.15 30.77 -2.25
N GLU A 26 29.30 31.78 -2.42
CA GLU A 26 28.22 32.07 -1.47
C GLU A 26 27.16 30.98 -1.48
N GLU A 27 26.80 30.44 -2.65
CA GLU A 27 25.93 29.27 -2.81
C GLU A 27 26.50 28.04 -2.08
N ALA A 28 27.78 27.73 -2.27
CA ALA A 28 28.45 26.61 -1.60
C ALA A 28 28.53 26.79 -0.07
N LYS A 29 28.78 28.02 0.41
CA LYS A 29 28.79 28.31 1.87
C LYS A 29 27.40 28.16 2.48
N ALA A 30 26.35 28.66 1.82
CA ALA A 30 24.99 28.54 2.24
C ALA A 30 24.55 27.05 2.26
N TYR A 31 24.94 26.27 1.24
CA TYR A 31 24.74 24.82 1.19
C TYR A 31 25.41 24.11 2.38
N LEU A 32 26.71 24.37 2.62
CA LEU A 32 27.45 23.77 3.74
C LEU A 32 26.88 24.18 5.11
N LYS A 33 26.41 25.42 5.24
CA LYS A 33 25.73 25.87 6.45
C LYS A 33 24.44 25.12 6.69
N GLY A 34 23.65 24.91 5.63
CA GLY A 34 22.42 24.14 5.67
C GLY A 34 22.65 22.66 6.01
N VAL A 35 23.62 22.01 5.36
CA VAL A 35 24.02 20.61 5.69
C VAL A 35 24.49 20.51 7.16
N ARG A 36 25.24 21.49 7.65
CA ARG A 36 25.70 21.53 9.04
C ARG A 36 24.54 21.70 10.04
N SER A 37 23.53 22.51 9.69
CA SER A 37 22.32 22.66 10.52
C SER A 37 21.42 21.42 10.49
N MET A 38 21.47 20.62 9.41
CA MET A 38 20.77 19.31 9.35
C MET A 38 21.35 18.30 10.35
N ILE A 39 22.66 18.40 10.65
CA ILE A 39 23.37 17.52 11.59
C ILE A 39 23.22 18.02 13.03
N SER A 40 22.81 19.28 13.22
CA SER A 40 22.51 19.85 14.54
C SER A 40 21.05 19.60 14.91
N ASP A 41 20.75 19.45 16.19
CA ASP A 41 19.40 19.21 16.72
C ASP A 41 18.42 20.40 16.55
N ASP A 42 18.76 21.41 15.76
CA ASP A 42 17.91 22.56 15.45
C ASP A 42 17.46 22.56 13.99
N PRO A 43 16.32 21.89 13.68
CA PRO A 43 15.80 21.78 12.33
C PRO A 43 15.23 23.09 11.77
N ASP A 44 14.79 24.02 12.63
CA ASP A 44 14.26 25.31 12.18
C ASP A 44 15.41 26.21 11.70
N ALA A 45 16.56 26.18 12.35
CA ALA A 45 17.78 26.85 11.88
C ALA A 45 18.32 26.24 10.56
N ALA A 46 18.12 24.92 10.35
CA ALA A 46 18.44 24.27 9.08
C ALA A 46 17.54 24.77 7.95
N ILE A 47 16.24 24.88 8.19
CA ILE A 47 15.26 25.39 7.23
C ILE A 47 15.57 26.86 6.88
N GLU A 48 15.93 27.69 7.86
CA GLU A 48 16.24 29.10 7.64
C GLU A 48 17.55 29.27 6.86
N ALA A 49 18.61 28.54 7.23
CA ALA A 49 19.88 28.55 6.50
C ALA A 49 19.79 28.04 5.08
N HIS A 50 18.97 27.00 4.83
CA HIS A 50 18.66 26.52 3.49
C HIS A 50 17.72 27.48 2.75
N SER A 51 16.83 28.18 3.45
CA SER A 51 16.01 29.23 2.89
C SER A 51 16.85 30.32 2.21
N ASP A 52 17.96 30.69 2.77
CA ASP A 52 18.89 31.67 2.17
C ASP A 52 19.65 31.09 0.97
N ALA A 53 20.06 29.82 1.02
CA ALA A 53 20.68 29.13 -0.11
C ALA A 53 19.75 29.00 -1.31
N ALA A 54 18.48 28.72 -1.08
CA ALA A 54 17.50 28.54 -2.17
C ALA A 54 16.93 29.87 -2.71
N ARG A 55 17.09 30.98 -2.03
CA ARG A 55 16.87 32.33 -2.62
C ARG A 55 17.77 32.57 -3.83
N LEU A 56 18.84 31.80 -3.96
CA LEU A 56 19.76 31.89 -5.08
C LEU A 56 19.31 31.10 -6.32
N GLY A 57 18.19 30.38 -6.26
CA GLY A 57 17.50 29.79 -7.41
C GLY A 57 18.27 28.68 -8.13
N SER A 58 19.19 27.99 -7.44
CA SER A 58 19.92 26.89 -8.05
C SER A 58 19.07 25.61 -8.11
N PRO A 59 19.10 24.85 -9.22
CA PRO A 59 18.40 23.56 -9.31
C PRO A 59 18.81 22.57 -8.21
N GLU A 60 20.08 22.60 -7.82
CA GLU A 60 20.64 21.74 -6.78
C GLU A 60 20.02 22.00 -5.40
N ALA A 61 19.60 23.24 -5.13
CA ALA A 61 18.92 23.58 -3.90
C ALA A 61 17.54 22.88 -3.82
N VAL A 62 16.80 22.81 -4.90
CA VAL A 62 15.49 22.12 -4.95
C VAL A 62 15.64 20.64 -4.64
N GLU A 63 16.63 19.96 -5.23
CA GLU A 63 16.90 18.53 -4.98
C GLU A 63 17.29 18.29 -3.53
N THR A 64 18.09 19.18 -2.93
CA THR A 64 18.47 19.05 -1.53
C THR A 64 17.27 19.17 -0.59
N TYR A 65 16.32 20.05 -0.90
CA TYR A 65 15.10 20.17 -0.09
C TYR A 65 14.16 18.97 -0.26
N LEU A 66 14.01 18.44 -1.47
CA LEU A 66 13.25 17.21 -1.70
C LEU A 66 13.86 16.05 -0.92
N ALA A 67 15.18 15.90 -0.96
CA ALA A 67 15.90 14.87 -0.18
C ALA A 67 15.71 15.05 1.33
N LEU A 68 15.68 16.30 1.83
CA LEU A 68 15.41 16.60 3.24
C LEU A 68 13.96 16.27 3.63
N GLY A 69 13.01 16.59 2.75
CA GLY A 69 11.61 16.21 2.93
C GLY A 69 11.45 14.70 3.03
N ASP A 70 12.15 13.95 2.18
CA ASP A 70 12.18 12.48 2.24
C ASP A 70 12.78 11.94 3.54
N LEU A 71 13.82 12.60 4.06
CA LEU A 71 14.39 12.23 5.35
C LEU A 71 13.37 12.42 6.47
N PHE A 72 12.70 13.58 6.55
CA PHE A 72 11.66 13.84 7.55
C PHE A 72 10.51 12.82 7.43
N LYS A 73 10.10 12.44 6.20
CA LYS A 73 9.11 11.38 5.98
C LYS A 73 9.55 10.03 6.54
N ARG A 74 10.82 9.66 6.38
CA ARG A 74 11.37 8.39 6.91
C ARG A 74 11.44 8.39 8.43
N GLU A 75 11.76 9.51 9.04
CA GLU A 75 11.79 9.69 10.50
C GLU A 75 10.39 9.81 11.11
N GLY A 76 9.35 9.95 10.27
CA GLY A 76 7.96 10.09 10.70
C GLY A 76 7.57 11.53 11.06
N ASP A 77 8.46 12.50 10.82
CA ASP A 77 8.19 13.93 11.09
C ASP A 77 7.50 14.59 9.90
N LEU A 78 6.24 14.20 9.70
CA LEU A 78 5.42 14.70 8.60
C LEU A 78 5.13 16.21 8.72
N THR A 79 5.11 16.74 9.94
CA THR A 79 4.88 18.17 10.16
C THR A 79 6.01 19.00 9.56
N ARG A 80 7.28 18.59 9.77
CA ARG A 80 8.42 19.26 9.16
C ARG A 80 8.47 19.10 7.65
N ALA A 81 8.15 17.90 7.12
CA ALA A 81 8.07 17.67 5.68
C ALA A 81 7.05 18.60 5.02
N ILE A 82 5.82 18.67 5.53
CA ILE A 82 4.74 19.54 5.03
C ILE A 82 5.18 21.01 5.06
N ARG A 83 5.75 21.48 6.17
CA ARG A 83 6.22 22.86 6.30
C ARG A 83 7.30 23.18 5.28
N LEU A 84 8.25 22.26 5.08
CA LEU A 84 9.33 22.39 4.11
C LEU A 84 8.79 22.54 2.68
N HIS A 85 7.95 21.61 2.24
CA HIS A 85 7.41 21.64 0.87
C HIS A 85 6.48 22.84 0.63
N ARG A 86 5.66 23.25 1.63
CA ARG A 86 4.90 24.51 1.56
C ARG A 86 5.81 25.72 1.35
N ASN A 87 6.88 25.84 2.14
CA ASN A 87 7.82 26.94 2.02
C ASN A 87 8.50 26.99 0.65
N MET A 88 8.79 25.80 0.06
CA MET A 88 9.34 25.72 -1.29
C MET A 88 8.36 26.29 -2.34
N LEU A 89 7.07 26.01 -2.22
CA LEU A 89 6.05 26.48 -3.15
C LEU A 89 5.83 27.99 -3.12
N HIS A 90 6.10 28.64 -1.98
CA HIS A 90 6.02 30.09 -1.83
C HIS A 90 7.21 30.85 -2.42
N ARG A 91 8.22 30.16 -2.95
CA ARG A 91 9.40 30.81 -3.49
C ARG A 91 9.18 31.35 -4.90
N PRO A 92 9.62 32.60 -5.16
CA PRO A 92 9.64 33.14 -6.51
C PRO A 92 10.68 32.41 -7.36
N GLY A 93 10.36 32.16 -8.65
CA GLY A 93 11.31 31.61 -9.62
C GLY A 93 11.43 30.08 -9.62
N LEU A 94 10.58 29.34 -8.90
CA LEU A 94 10.51 27.90 -9.02
C LEU A 94 9.94 27.52 -10.40
N ALA A 95 10.75 26.76 -11.18
CA ALA A 95 10.37 26.33 -12.52
C ALA A 95 9.06 25.48 -12.48
N PRO A 96 8.16 25.60 -13.48
CA PRO A 96 6.86 24.92 -13.46
C PRO A 96 6.95 23.39 -13.21
N GLY A 97 7.91 22.71 -13.87
CA GLY A 97 8.12 21.26 -13.66
C GLY A 97 8.55 20.90 -12.22
N ARG A 98 9.43 21.73 -11.63
CA ARG A 98 9.86 21.55 -10.23
C ARG A 98 8.74 21.91 -9.25
N ARG A 99 7.90 22.88 -9.60
CA ARG A 99 6.71 23.21 -8.81
C ARG A 99 5.76 22.01 -8.73
N ALA A 100 5.44 21.39 -9.85
CA ALA A 100 4.59 20.20 -9.89
C ALA A 100 5.18 19.02 -9.10
N GLU A 101 6.50 18.86 -9.12
CA GLU A 101 7.21 17.86 -8.32
C GLU A 101 7.04 18.10 -6.80
N VAL A 102 7.27 19.35 -6.35
CA VAL A 102 7.09 19.73 -4.93
C VAL A 102 5.61 19.63 -4.51
N GLU A 103 4.67 19.99 -5.38
CA GLU A 103 3.24 19.84 -5.11
C GLU A 103 2.84 18.36 -4.96
N ARG A 104 3.42 17.45 -5.73
CA ARG A 104 3.21 16.00 -5.55
C ARG A 104 3.78 15.49 -4.23
N GLU A 105 4.99 15.92 -3.86
CA GLU A 105 5.59 15.57 -2.57
C GLU A 105 4.75 16.08 -1.40
N LEU A 106 4.25 17.30 -1.49
CA LEU A 106 3.35 17.86 -0.48
C LEU A 106 2.03 17.07 -0.38
N ALA A 107 1.47 16.65 -1.52
CA ALA A 107 0.28 15.81 -1.53
C ALA A 107 0.52 14.43 -0.89
N ASP A 108 1.70 13.82 -1.11
CA ASP A 108 2.10 12.56 -0.43
C ASP A 108 2.28 12.77 1.08
N ASP A 109 2.87 13.90 1.49
CA ASP A 109 3.00 14.26 2.90
C ASP A 109 1.63 14.39 3.57
N TYR A 110 0.68 15.10 2.96
CA TYR A 110 -0.69 15.21 3.46
C TYR A 110 -1.35 13.84 3.59
N ARG A 111 -1.21 12.98 2.57
CA ARG A 111 -1.76 11.63 2.62
C ARG A 111 -1.19 10.83 3.78
N ARG A 112 0.14 10.85 3.98
CA ARG A 112 0.82 10.17 5.09
C ARG A 112 0.44 10.73 6.46
N ALA A 113 0.18 12.03 6.53
CA ALA A 113 -0.31 12.70 7.74
C ALA A 113 -1.79 12.44 8.04
N GLY A 114 -2.50 11.71 7.17
CA GLY A 114 -3.94 11.46 7.29
C GLY A 114 -4.81 12.67 6.90
N MET A 115 -4.23 13.73 6.35
CA MET A 115 -4.91 14.92 5.84
C MET A 115 -5.48 14.63 4.44
N LEU A 116 -6.41 13.66 4.38
CA LEU A 116 -6.87 13.08 3.11
C LEU A 116 -7.62 14.09 2.22
N ALA A 117 -8.26 15.10 2.80
CA ALA A 117 -8.94 16.14 2.03
C ALA A 117 -7.95 17.02 1.29
N ASP A 118 -6.91 17.51 1.99
CA ASP A 118 -5.85 18.33 1.39
C ASP A 118 -5.05 17.54 0.35
N ALA A 119 -4.75 16.29 0.63
CA ALA A 119 -4.08 15.40 -0.31
C ALA A 119 -4.89 15.20 -1.60
N ALA A 120 -6.19 14.94 -1.49
CA ALA A 120 -7.08 14.76 -2.64
C ALA A 120 -7.15 16.02 -3.50
N GLU A 121 -7.22 17.21 -2.89
CA GLU A 121 -7.27 18.48 -3.63
C GLU A 121 -5.96 18.77 -4.36
N ALA A 122 -4.82 18.58 -3.67
CA ALA A 122 -3.51 18.78 -4.28
C ALA A 122 -3.27 17.83 -5.47
N TYR A 123 -3.55 16.52 -5.30
CA TYR A 123 -3.45 15.56 -6.39
C TYR A 123 -4.45 15.82 -7.51
N ARG A 124 -5.67 16.27 -7.21
CA ARG A 124 -6.70 16.57 -8.23
C ARG A 124 -6.24 17.68 -9.17
N THR A 125 -5.69 18.75 -8.61
CA THR A 125 -5.17 19.88 -9.39
C THR A 125 -4.11 19.43 -10.40
N LEU A 126 -3.15 18.63 -9.95
CA LEU A 126 -2.09 18.08 -10.80
C LEU A 126 -2.61 17.06 -11.83
N ALA A 127 -3.53 16.19 -11.42
CA ALA A 127 -4.14 15.19 -12.31
C ALA A 127 -4.96 15.88 -13.44
N LEU A 128 -5.63 16.99 -13.14
CA LEU A 128 -6.33 17.79 -14.15
C LEU A 128 -5.36 18.45 -15.14
N ALA A 129 -4.16 18.79 -14.69
CA ALA A 129 -3.08 19.29 -15.56
C ALA A 129 -2.38 18.17 -16.37
N GLY A 130 -2.82 16.90 -16.26
CA GLY A 130 -2.29 15.79 -17.03
C GLY A 130 -1.17 15.00 -16.35
N ASP A 131 -0.91 15.24 -15.06
CA ASP A 131 0.10 14.48 -14.32
C ASP A 131 -0.44 13.07 -13.95
N ALA A 132 0.07 12.04 -14.64
CA ALA A 132 -0.35 10.66 -14.45
C ALA A 132 0.04 10.10 -13.07
N VAL A 133 1.15 10.58 -12.49
CA VAL A 133 1.58 10.17 -11.13
C VAL A 133 0.62 10.74 -10.09
N ALA A 134 0.24 12.00 -10.25
CA ALA A 134 -0.74 12.64 -9.39
C ALA A 134 -2.13 12.00 -9.53
N ALA A 135 -2.52 11.58 -10.75
CA ALA A 135 -3.77 10.84 -10.96
C ALA A 135 -3.79 9.52 -10.19
N ALA A 136 -2.68 8.78 -10.20
CA ALA A 136 -2.54 7.58 -9.39
C ALA A 136 -2.58 7.89 -7.87
N GLY A 137 -1.95 8.98 -7.44
CA GLY A 137 -2.03 9.46 -6.06
C GLY A 137 -3.45 9.82 -5.65
N LEU A 138 -4.19 10.54 -6.51
CA LEU A 138 -5.60 10.88 -6.28
C LEU A 138 -6.46 9.64 -6.11
N ARG A 139 -6.34 8.66 -7.03
CA ARG A 139 -7.04 7.38 -6.92
C ARG A 139 -6.78 6.73 -5.56
N ASP A 140 -5.53 6.67 -5.14
CA ASP A 140 -5.15 6.02 -3.90
C ASP A 140 -5.71 6.73 -2.66
N VAL A 141 -5.73 8.06 -2.67
CA VAL A 141 -6.36 8.88 -1.61
C VAL A 141 -7.88 8.68 -1.57
N LEU A 142 -8.53 8.60 -2.74
CA LEU A 142 -9.97 8.33 -2.82
C LEU A 142 -10.31 6.94 -2.25
N VAL A 143 -9.45 5.95 -2.45
CA VAL A 143 -9.58 4.62 -1.80
C VAL A 143 -9.41 4.74 -0.28
N ASP A 144 -8.45 5.54 0.21
CA ASP A 144 -8.27 5.79 1.64
C ASP A 144 -9.51 6.48 2.27
N GLN A 145 -10.20 7.32 1.48
CA GLN A 145 -11.48 7.97 1.84
C GLN A 145 -12.71 7.06 1.65
N LYS A 146 -12.55 5.83 1.18
CA LYS A 146 -13.64 4.90 0.79
C LYS A 146 -14.55 5.42 -0.34
N ARG A 147 -14.09 6.36 -1.15
CA ARG A 147 -14.79 6.91 -2.32
C ARG A 147 -14.47 6.09 -3.55
N PHE A 148 -14.88 4.82 -3.54
CA PHE A 148 -14.44 3.83 -4.54
C PHE A 148 -14.94 4.10 -5.95
N ASP A 149 -16.16 4.63 -6.11
CA ASP A 149 -16.73 5.02 -7.40
C ASP A 149 -15.88 6.08 -8.11
N GLU A 150 -15.43 7.09 -7.36
CA GLU A 150 -14.53 8.11 -7.89
C GLU A 150 -13.13 7.54 -8.16
N ALA A 151 -12.62 6.67 -7.31
CA ALA A 151 -11.33 6.03 -7.50
C ALA A 151 -11.30 5.19 -8.80
N VAL A 152 -12.37 4.41 -9.06
CA VAL A 152 -12.55 3.65 -10.31
C VAL A 152 -12.60 4.57 -11.52
N ARG A 153 -13.35 5.69 -11.43
CA ARG A 153 -13.44 6.68 -12.50
C ARG A 153 -12.07 7.30 -12.81
N VAL A 154 -11.35 7.78 -11.80
CA VAL A 154 -10.00 8.34 -11.97
C VAL A 154 -9.05 7.31 -12.56
N HIS A 155 -9.11 6.05 -12.12
CA HIS A 155 -8.29 4.98 -12.66
C HIS A 155 -8.54 4.77 -14.15
N ARG A 156 -9.81 4.67 -14.57
CA ARG A 156 -10.19 4.44 -15.98
C ARG A 156 -9.86 5.60 -16.90
N GLU A 157 -10.04 6.83 -16.43
CA GLU A 157 -9.94 8.02 -17.28
C GLU A 157 -8.52 8.61 -17.34
N ARG A 158 -7.71 8.43 -16.29
CA ARG A 158 -6.49 9.20 -16.10
C ARG A 158 -5.24 8.39 -15.77
N CYS A 159 -5.39 7.10 -15.43
CA CYS A 159 -4.25 6.23 -15.15
C CYS A 159 -3.96 5.30 -16.33
N ALA A 160 -2.74 4.76 -16.38
CA ALA A 160 -2.44 3.67 -17.30
C ALA A 160 -3.35 2.46 -17.04
N PRO A 161 -3.80 1.75 -18.09
CA PRO A 161 -4.63 0.57 -17.92
C PRO A 161 -3.95 -0.49 -17.07
N ASP A 162 -4.62 -0.90 -16.00
CA ASP A 162 -4.20 -1.98 -15.13
C ASP A 162 -5.45 -2.80 -14.74
N PRO A 163 -5.75 -3.88 -15.47
CA PRO A 163 -6.94 -4.71 -15.23
C PRO A 163 -6.97 -5.31 -13.83
N ARG A 164 -5.80 -5.70 -13.30
CA ARG A 164 -5.71 -6.29 -11.98
C ARG A 164 -6.02 -5.28 -10.87
N LEU A 165 -5.47 -4.09 -10.98
CA LEU A 165 -5.78 -3.00 -10.06
C LEU A 165 -7.25 -2.57 -10.15
N LEU A 166 -7.81 -2.51 -11.38
CA LEU A 166 -9.23 -2.25 -11.58
C LEU A 166 -10.10 -3.31 -10.90
N ALA A 167 -9.73 -4.59 -10.99
CA ALA A 167 -10.43 -5.68 -10.32
C ALA A 167 -10.44 -5.49 -8.79
N HIS A 168 -9.32 -5.11 -8.18
CA HIS A 168 -9.26 -4.79 -6.75
C HIS A 168 -10.12 -3.58 -6.35
N LEU A 169 -10.11 -2.52 -7.15
CA LEU A 169 -10.93 -1.33 -6.89
C LEU A 169 -12.43 -1.65 -6.93
N LEU A 170 -12.85 -2.40 -7.94
CA LEU A 170 -14.25 -2.83 -8.09
C LEU A 170 -14.67 -3.83 -7.00
N ALA A 171 -13.78 -4.73 -6.58
CA ALA A 171 -14.01 -5.63 -5.45
C ALA A 171 -14.21 -4.86 -4.15
N ALA A 172 -13.37 -3.85 -3.89
CA ALA A 172 -13.50 -2.98 -2.72
C ALA A 172 -14.80 -2.16 -2.76
N GLN A 173 -15.19 -1.64 -3.95
CA GLN A 173 -16.45 -0.95 -4.14
C GLN A 173 -17.64 -1.86 -3.87
N SER A 174 -17.64 -3.09 -4.42
CA SER A 174 -18.69 -4.07 -4.18
C SER A 174 -18.91 -4.35 -2.68
N ARG A 175 -17.82 -4.53 -1.93
CA ARG A 175 -17.92 -4.74 -0.47
C ARG A 175 -18.48 -3.52 0.25
N ALA A 176 -18.07 -2.32 -0.13
CA ALA A 176 -18.59 -1.10 0.46
C ALA A 176 -20.11 -0.91 0.19
N GLU A 177 -20.56 -1.15 -1.06
CA GLU A 177 -21.97 -1.11 -1.43
C GLU A 177 -22.78 -2.17 -0.67
N ARG A 178 -22.24 -3.37 -0.47
CA ARG A 178 -22.87 -4.42 0.33
C ARG A 178 -22.97 -4.04 1.82
N GLU A 179 -21.91 -3.45 2.39
CA GLU A 179 -21.90 -2.99 3.79
C GLU A 179 -22.87 -1.83 4.05
N SER A 180 -23.03 -0.92 3.09
CA SER A 180 -23.96 0.21 3.18
C SER A 180 -25.42 -0.19 2.88
N GLY A 181 -25.65 -1.38 2.28
CA GLY A 181 -26.95 -1.80 1.79
C GLY A 181 -27.38 -1.08 0.50
N GLU A 182 -26.48 -0.37 -0.15
CA GLU A 182 -26.71 0.21 -1.46
C GLU A 182 -26.79 -0.89 -2.53
N GLY A 183 -27.71 -0.73 -3.47
CA GLY A 183 -27.83 -1.69 -4.57
C GLY A 183 -26.64 -1.62 -5.52
N GLY A 184 -26.31 -2.74 -6.19
CA GLY A 184 -25.26 -2.77 -7.22
C GLY A 184 -24.05 -3.60 -6.87
N ALA A 185 -23.87 -4.03 -5.63
CA ALA A 185 -22.72 -4.81 -5.16
C ALA A 185 -22.41 -6.04 -6.03
N LEU A 186 -23.43 -6.81 -6.40
CA LEU A 186 -23.24 -7.99 -7.29
C LEU A 186 -22.74 -7.59 -8.68
N GLU A 187 -23.25 -6.50 -9.23
CA GLU A 187 -22.83 -6.02 -10.55
C GLU A 187 -21.37 -5.54 -10.51
N ARG A 188 -20.97 -4.83 -9.44
CA ARG A 188 -19.58 -4.40 -9.24
C ARG A 188 -18.64 -5.60 -9.10
N ALA A 189 -19.05 -6.61 -8.33
CA ALA A 189 -18.28 -7.85 -8.20
C ALA A 189 -18.13 -8.62 -9.52
N ARG A 190 -19.18 -8.67 -10.35
CA ARG A 190 -19.10 -9.24 -11.71
C ARG A 190 -18.12 -8.47 -12.58
N GLN A 191 -18.19 -7.14 -12.56
CA GLN A 191 -17.24 -6.30 -13.29
C GLN A 191 -15.80 -6.49 -12.81
N ALA A 192 -15.58 -6.68 -11.50
CA ALA A 192 -14.28 -7.00 -10.93
C ALA A 192 -13.73 -8.32 -11.51
N ALA A 193 -14.54 -9.38 -11.48
CA ALA A 193 -14.16 -10.70 -12.00
C ALA A 193 -13.97 -10.71 -13.52
N LEU A 194 -14.64 -9.84 -14.26
CA LEU A 194 -14.45 -9.65 -15.70
C LEU A 194 -13.19 -8.87 -16.02
N ALA A 195 -12.82 -7.88 -15.18
CA ALA A 195 -11.62 -7.07 -15.38
C ALA A 195 -10.35 -7.93 -15.28
N ASP A 196 -10.28 -8.81 -14.28
CA ASP A 196 -9.23 -9.82 -14.16
C ASP A 196 -9.79 -11.12 -13.54
N PRO A 197 -10.10 -12.12 -14.37
CA PRO A 197 -10.62 -13.40 -13.88
C PRO A 197 -9.66 -14.16 -12.95
N SER A 198 -8.37 -13.88 -13.01
CA SER A 198 -7.33 -14.49 -12.15
C SER A 198 -7.17 -13.78 -10.80
N CYS A 199 -7.79 -12.62 -10.61
CA CYS A 199 -7.73 -11.88 -9.36
C CYS A 199 -8.58 -12.57 -8.28
N ALA A 200 -7.93 -13.17 -7.31
CA ALA A 200 -8.62 -13.88 -6.23
C ALA A 200 -9.51 -12.96 -5.39
N ASP A 201 -9.09 -11.72 -5.15
CA ASP A 201 -9.90 -10.71 -4.46
C ASP A 201 -11.23 -10.45 -5.16
N ALA A 202 -11.20 -10.31 -6.49
CA ALA A 202 -12.39 -10.12 -7.30
C ALA A 202 -13.32 -11.33 -7.25
N GLN A 203 -12.76 -12.55 -7.30
CA GLN A 203 -13.54 -13.80 -7.20
C GLN A 203 -14.17 -13.94 -5.81
N LEU A 204 -13.45 -13.59 -4.75
CA LEU A 204 -14.00 -13.61 -3.38
C LEU A 204 -15.07 -12.55 -3.17
N ALA A 205 -14.90 -11.33 -3.69
CA ALA A 205 -15.93 -10.30 -3.65
C ALA A 205 -17.19 -10.74 -4.42
N LEU A 206 -17.03 -11.43 -5.56
CA LEU A 206 -18.13 -12.00 -6.31
C LEU A 206 -18.86 -13.09 -5.50
N ALA A 207 -18.11 -13.96 -4.82
CA ALA A 207 -18.70 -14.98 -3.96
C ALA A 207 -19.50 -14.37 -2.78
N GLU A 208 -18.95 -13.34 -2.16
CA GLU A 208 -19.61 -12.60 -1.07
C GLU A 208 -20.93 -11.97 -1.53
N ALA A 209 -20.92 -11.33 -2.70
CA ALA A 209 -22.12 -10.71 -3.27
C ALA A 209 -23.17 -11.75 -3.71
N GLN A 210 -22.73 -12.84 -4.35
CA GLN A 210 -23.61 -13.96 -4.73
C GLN A 210 -24.26 -14.61 -3.50
N GLY A 211 -23.48 -14.85 -2.44
CA GLY A 211 -23.98 -15.38 -1.18
C GLY A 211 -25.04 -14.47 -0.54
N SER A 212 -24.88 -13.16 -0.62
CA SER A 212 -25.87 -12.17 -0.12
C SER A 212 -27.18 -12.20 -0.90
N GLU A 213 -27.14 -12.53 -2.19
CA GLU A 213 -28.31 -12.67 -3.06
C GLU A 213 -28.92 -14.10 -3.03
N GLY A 214 -28.32 -15.01 -2.24
CA GLY A 214 -28.80 -16.39 -2.14
C GLY A 214 -28.32 -17.33 -3.28
N ASP A 215 -27.42 -16.86 -4.15
CA ASP A 215 -26.79 -17.69 -5.19
C ASP A 215 -25.65 -18.52 -4.58
N VAL A 216 -26.03 -19.59 -3.88
CA VAL A 216 -25.11 -20.49 -3.18
C VAL A 216 -24.15 -21.20 -4.13
N GLU A 217 -24.65 -21.66 -5.27
CA GLU A 217 -23.85 -22.41 -6.25
C GLU A 217 -22.81 -21.50 -6.91
N GLY A 218 -23.24 -20.32 -7.37
CA GLY A 218 -22.34 -19.31 -7.91
C GLY A 218 -21.28 -18.87 -6.92
N GLY A 219 -21.66 -18.63 -5.66
CA GLY A 219 -20.75 -18.27 -4.58
C GLY A 219 -19.69 -19.33 -4.33
N ALA A 220 -20.10 -20.60 -4.20
CA ALA A 220 -19.18 -21.71 -4.02
C ALA A 220 -18.24 -21.92 -5.22
N ALA A 221 -18.73 -21.70 -6.43
CA ALA A 221 -17.90 -21.75 -7.63
C ALA A 221 -16.85 -20.63 -7.67
N SER A 222 -17.24 -19.40 -7.30
CA SER A 222 -16.35 -18.24 -7.24
C SER A 222 -15.25 -18.42 -6.19
N VAL A 223 -15.59 -18.90 -4.97
CA VAL A 223 -14.57 -19.27 -3.96
C VAL A 223 -13.62 -20.34 -4.51
N GLY A 224 -14.16 -21.39 -5.14
CA GLY A 224 -13.35 -22.46 -5.71
C GLY A 224 -12.33 -21.94 -6.73
N ARG A 225 -12.73 -21.01 -7.61
CA ARG A 225 -11.81 -20.35 -8.55
C ARG A 225 -10.71 -19.57 -7.84
N ALA A 226 -11.09 -18.76 -6.84
CA ALA A 226 -10.12 -17.97 -6.06
C ALA A 226 -9.06 -18.86 -5.39
N LEU A 227 -9.48 -19.90 -4.70
CA LEU A 227 -8.61 -20.81 -3.96
C LEU A 227 -7.73 -21.67 -4.88
N THR A 228 -8.23 -22.04 -6.06
CA THR A 228 -7.46 -22.83 -7.03
C THR A 228 -6.40 -21.97 -7.71
N ALA A 229 -6.73 -20.73 -8.07
CA ALA A 229 -5.79 -19.82 -8.71
C ALA A 229 -4.72 -19.31 -7.74
N THR A 230 -5.11 -18.98 -6.51
CA THR A 230 -4.25 -18.33 -5.53
C THR A 230 -4.49 -18.94 -4.13
N PRO A 231 -3.73 -19.99 -3.73
CA PRO A 231 -3.92 -20.65 -2.42
C PRO A 231 -3.76 -19.71 -1.23
N GLU A 232 -2.92 -18.68 -1.36
CA GLU A 232 -2.74 -17.62 -0.37
C GLU A 232 -4.05 -16.89 -0.05
N ALA A 233 -5.01 -16.88 -0.98
CA ALA A 233 -6.33 -16.32 -0.76
C ALA A 233 -7.15 -17.10 0.29
N ALA A 234 -6.74 -18.32 0.66
CA ALA A 234 -7.43 -19.12 1.68
C ALA A 234 -7.56 -18.37 3.01
N LEU A 235 -6.54 -17.61 3.40
CA LEU A 235 -6.55 -16.82 4.64
C LEU A 235 -7.54 -15.63 4.58
N LEU A 236 -7.91 -15.18 3.40
CA LEU A 236 -8.83 -14.07 3.14
C LEU A 236 -10.23 -14.55 2.70
N ALA A 237 -10.41 -15.84 2.44
CA ALA A 237 -11.65 -16.41 1.92
C ALA A 237 -12.78 -16.55 2.96
N TRP A 238 -12.47 -16.33 4.25
CA TRP A 238 -13.44 -16.58 5.32
C TRP A 238 -14.75 -15.78 5.19
N PRO A 239 -14.76 -14.48 4.86
CA PRO A 239 -16.01 -13.73 4.69
C PRO A 239 -16.94 -14.36 3.63
N ALA A 240 -16.37 -14.79 2.49
CA ALA A 240 -17.13 -15.46 1.43
C ALA A 240 -17.66 -16.83 1.87
N LEU A 241 -16.82 -17.64 2.53
CA LEU A 241 -17.19 -18.98 2.97
C LEU A 241 -18.17 -19.00 4.14
N SER A 242 -18.06 -18.04 5.07
CA SER A 242 -18.94 -17.98 6.25
C SER A 242 -20.40 -17.70 5.87
N GLY A 243 -20.65 -17.05 4.74
CA GLY A 243 -21.98 -16.82 4.19
C GLY A 243 -22.58 -18.01 3.42
N LEU A 244 -21.79 -19.05 3.15
CA LEU A 244 -22.27 -20.23 2.41
C LEU A 244 -22.72 -21.35 3.35
N PRO A 245 -23.73 -22.16 2.98
CA PRO A 245 -24.07 -23.42 3.63
C PRO A 245 -22.86 -24.36 3.70
N SER A 246 -22.78 -25.18 4.78
CA SER A 246 -21.63 -26.04 5.05
C SER A 246 -21.24 -26.92 3.85
N ALA A 247 -22.19 -27.58 3.22
CA ALA A 247 -21.92 -28.46 2.08
C ALA A 247 -21.31 -27.70 0.87
N ALA A 248 -21.77 -26.48 0.59
CA ALA A 248 -21.26 -25.66 -0.50
C ALA A 248 -19.85 -25.14 -0.19
N ALA A 249 -19.62 -24.69 1.04
CA ALA A 249 -18.32 -24.25 1.53
C ALA A 249 -17.29 -25.38 1.52
N ASP A 250 -17.65 -26.55 2.04
CA ASP A 250 -16.82 -27.76 2.00
C ASP A 250 -16.46 -28.12 0.56
N GLY A 251 -17.44 -28.20 -0.35
CA GLY A 251 -17.21 -28.51 -1.74
C GLY A 251 -16.29 -27.53 -2.47
N ALA A 252 -16.31 -26.25 -2.10
CA ALA A 252 -15.38 -25.24 -2.64
C ALA A 252 -13.94 -25.50 -2.19
N VAL A 253 -13.74 -25.78 -0.90
CA VAL A 253 -12.43 -26.10 -0.32
C VAL A 253 -11.91 -27.45 -0.82
N ASP A 254 -12.79 -28.45 -0.97
CA ASP A 254 -12.42 -29.79 -1.45
C ASP A 254 -11.90 -29.74 -2.89
N ARG A 255 -12.50 -28.95 -3.76
CA ARG A 255 -11.98 -28.74 -5.13
C ARG A 255 -10.57 -28.18 -5.12
N ALA A 256 -10.29 -27.21 -4.26
CA ALA A 256 -8.95 -26.63 -4.13
C ALA A 256 -7.93 -27.63 -3.54
N LEU A 257 -8.35 -28.40 -2.54
CA LEU A 257 -7.52 -29.46 -1.93
C LEU A 257 -7.28 -30.63 -2.90
N ALA A 258 -8.21 -30.95 -3.78
CA ALA A 258 -7.99 -31.96 -4.82
C ALA A 258 -6.82 -31.60 -5.74
N ALA A 259 -6.65 -30.29 -6.03
CA ALA A 259 -5.51 -29.81 -6.79
C ALA A 259 -4.22 -29.72 -5.96
N ARG A 260 -4.32 -29.49 -4.64
CA ARG A 260 -3.19 -29.31 -3.71
C ARG A 260 -3.45 -29.97 -2.36
N PRO A 261 -3.36 -31.29 -2.24
CA PRO A 261 -3.79 -32.04 -1.04
C PRO A 261 -3.01 -31.68 0.25
N GLY A 262 -1.78 -31.23 0.12
CA GLY A 262 -0.89 -30.88 1.26
C GLY A 262 -0.81 -29.39 1.56
N ASP A 263 -1.61 -28.53 0.94
CA ASP A 263 -1.53 -27.09 1.20
C ASP A 263 -2.04 -26.75 2.61
N ALA A 264 -1.13 -26.28 3.47
CA ALA A 264 -1.40 -25.99 4.87
C ALA A 264 -2.50 -24.92 5.07
N ARG A 265 -2.62 -23.96 4.14
CA ARG A 265 -3.62 -22.89 4.21
C ARG A 265 -5.03 -23.44 3.94
N LEU A 266 -5.15 -24.29 2.92
CA LEU A 266 -6.42 -24.95 2.59
C LEU A 266 -6.85 -25.93 3.67
N LEU A 267 -5.90 -26.68 4.24
CA LEU A 267 -6.15 -27.59 5.37
C LEU A 267 -6.60 -26.81 6.62
N THR A 268 -5.97 -25.66 6.90
CA THR A 268 -6.40 -24.77 7.99
C THR A 268 -7.80 -24.26 7.78
N LEU A 269 -8.13 -23.82 6.54
CA LEU A 269 -9.45 -23.37 6.17
C LEU A 269 -10.51 -24.46 6.34
N ARG A 270 -10.19 -25.71 5.94
CA ARG A 270 -11.05 -26.87 6.19
C ARG A 270 -11.30 -27.10 7.67
N GLY A 271 -10.25 -27.02 8.50
CA GLY A 271 -10.39 -27.10 9.96
C GLY A 271 -11.32 -26.03 10.50
N ARG A 272 -11.19 -24.79 10.02
CA ARG A 272 -12.04 -23.67 10.41
C ARG A 272 -13.53 -23.91 10.04
N LEU A 273 -13.81 -24.48 8.85
CA LEU A 273 -15.16 -24.86 8.49
C LEU A 273 -15.76 -25.90 9.43
N ARG A 274 -14.98 -26.93 9.83
CA ARG A 274 -15.44 -27.95 10.80
C ARG A 274 -15.78 -27.33 12.17
N VAL A 275 -14.96 -26.41 12.66
CA VAL A 275 -15.23 -25.68 13.91
C VAL A 275 -16.52 -24.86 13.78
N ARG A 276 -16.68 -24.07 12.72
CA ARG A 276 -17.90 -23.30 12.44
C ARG A 276 -19.17 -24.17 12.49
N ASP A 277 -19.07 -25.36 11.91
CA ASP A 277 -20.21 -26.28 11.75
C ASP A 277 -20.49 -27.11 13.04
N GLY A 278 -19.85 -26.78 14.17
CA GLY A 278 -20.02 -27.48 15.45
C GLY A 278 -19.39 -28.88 15.49
N ARG A 279 -18.42 -29.13 14.61
CA ARG A 279 -17.71 -30.42 14.49
C ARG A 279 -16.22 -30.30 14.85
N PRO A 280 -15.86 -29.77 16.02
CA PRO A 280 -14.46 -29.46 16.35
C PRO A 280 -13.56 -30.71 16.39
N ALA A 281 -14.09 -31.87 16.75
CA ALA A 281 -13.33 -33.13 16.74
C ALA A 281 -12.86 -33.51 15.32
N GLU A 282 -13.68 -33.25 14.29
CA GLU A 282 -13.31 -33.48 12.90
C GLU A 282 -12.31 -32.45 12.37
N ALA A 283 -12.20 -31.25 12.99
CA ALA A 283 -11.22 -30.26 12.64
C ALA A 283 -9.79 -30.69 12.97
N LEU A 284 -9.60 -31.53 13.97
CA LEU A 284 -8.26 -31.95 14.44
C LEU A 284 -7.45 -32.66 13.34
N VAL A 285 -8.09 -33.44 12.47
CA VAL A 285 -7.39 -34.16 11.40
C VAL A 285 -6.76 -33.19 10.38
N PRO A 286 -7.51 -32.30 9.73
CA PRO A 286 -6.91 -31.35 8.77
C PRO A 286 -5.96 -30.36 9.44
N LEU A 287 -6.22 -29.96 10.70
CA LEU A 287 -5.31 -29.08 11.43
C LEU A 287 -3.97 -29.75 11.78
N ARG A 288 -3.97 -31.06 12.11
CA ARG A 288 -2.75 -31.82 12.27
C ARG A 288 -1.96 -31.94 10.96
N GLN A 289 -2.64 -32.23 9.86
CA GLN A 289 -2.00 -32.26 8.53
C GLN A 289 -1.41 -30.90 8.15
N ALA A 290 -2.08 -29.81 8.47
CA ALA A 290 -1.56 -28.46 8.27
C ALA A 290 -0.31 -28.16 9.10
N LEU A 291 -0.24 -28.69 10.34
CA LEU A 291 0.96 -28.57 11.19
C LEU A 291 2.14 -29.38 10.66
N ASP A 292 1.87 -30.54 10.07
CA ASP A 292 2.91 -31.44 9.52
C ASP A 292 3.41 -30.93 8.14
N ALA A 293 2.62 -30.13 7.45
CA ALA A 293 3.03 -29.42 6.26
C ALA A 293 3.96 -28.24 6.65
N ASP A 294 4.79 -27.81 5.71
CA ASP A 294 5.70 -26.65 5.93
C ASP A 294 4.87 -25.34 5.96
N ALA A 295 4.28 -25.07 7.14
CA ALA A 295 3.39 -23.96 7.38
C ALA A 295 4.17 -22.67 7.59
N ASP A 296 3.83 -21.62 6.83
CA ASP A 296 4.33 -20.27 7.06
C ASP A 296 3.77 -19.63 8.35
N GLY A 297 4.29 -18.44 8.70
CA GLY A 297 3.91 -17.73 9.92
C GLY A 297 2.44 -17.35 10.01
N GLU A 298 1.78 -17.06 8.88
CA GLU A 298 0.36 -16.72 8.85
C GLU A 298 -0.52 -17.93 9.18
N VAL A 299 -0.22 -19.05 8.56
CA VAL A 299 -0.93 -20.31 8.80
C VAL A 299 -0.81 -20.71 10.26
N THR A 300 0.37 -20.56 10.85
CA THR A 300 0.60 -20.93 12.25
C THR A 300 -0.20 -20.06 13.22
N LEU A 301 -0.36 -18.76 12.95
CA LEU A 301 -1.23 -17.90 13.77
C LEU A 301 -2.70 -18.31 13.67
N ALA A 302 -3.19 -18.60 12.47
CA ALA A 302 -4.56 -19.10 12.26
C ALA A 302 -4.78 -20.45 12.94
N LEU A 303 -3.82 -21.37 12.84
CA LEU A 303 -3.86 -22.69 13.51
C LEU A 303 -3.94 -22.55 15.03
N ARG A 304 -3.23 -21.59 15.62
CA ARG A 304 -3.23 -21.37 17.07
C ARG A 304 -4.63 -21.11 17.60
N GLU A 305 -5.38 -20.24 16.96
CA GLU A 305 -6.74 -19.91 17.38
C GLU A 305 -7.66 -21.12 17.22
N LEU A 306 -7.60 -21.79 16.07
CA LEU A 306 -8.44 -22.95 15.77
C LEU A 306 -8.16 -24.15 16.67
N LEU A 307 -6.90 -24.39 17.03
CA LEU A 307 -6.55 -25.47 17.96
C LEU A 307 -7.08 -25.22 19.37
N ARG A 308 -7.13 -23.96 19.81
CA ARG A 308 -7.76 -23.61 21.09
C ARG A 308 -9.27 -23.86 21.09
N GLU A 309 -9.94 -23.63 19.96
CA GLU A 309 -11.37 -23.86 19.81
C GLU A 309 -11.70 -25.34 19.62
N ALA A 310 -10.83 -26.10 18.93
CA ALA A 310 -11.08 -27.47 18.54
C ALA A 310 -10.61 -28.49 19.59
N ALA A 311 -9.56 -28.20 20.37
CA ALA A 311 -9.00 -29.12 21.34
C ALA A 311 -9.72 -28.99 22.68
N PRO A 312 -10.18 -30.10 23.29
CA PRO A 312 -10.63 -30.07 24.68
C PRO A 312 -9.48 -29.64 25.59
N PRO A 313 -9.75 -28.98 26.73
CA PRO A 313 -8.71 -28.60 27.67
C PRO A 313 -8.03 -29.86 28.21
N GLY A 314 -6.79 -30.07 27.84
CA GLY A 314 -5.95 -31.21 28.27
C GLY A 314 -4.58 -31.15 27.58
N PRO A 315 -3.55 -31.76 28.18
CA PRO A 315 -2.18 -31.71 27.66
C PRO A 315 -2.09 -32.55 26.40
N GLY A 316 -2.48 -31.98 25.28
CA GLY A 316 -2.33 -32.66 24.01
C GLY A 316 -0.93 -32.44 23.42
N GLU A 317 -0.40 -33.48 22.80
CA GLU A 317 0.77 -33.42 21.90
C GLU A 317 0.68 -32.23 20.89
N LEU A 318 -0.54 -31.88 20.48
CA LEU A 318 -0.84 -30.75 19.65
C LEU A 318 -0.52 -29.39 20.30
N ALA A 319 -0.78 -29.23 21.60
CA ALA A 319 -0.44 -28.01 22.32
C ALA A 319 1.07 -27.82 22.43
N GLY A 320 1.82 -28.88 22.71
CA GLY A 320 3.29 -28.82 22.77
C GLY A 320 3.94 -28.55 21.42
N ARG A 321 3.45 -29.17 20.34
CA ARG A 321 3.90 -28.88 18.96
C ARG A 321 3.57 -27.44 18.56
N HIS A 322 2.39 -26.94 18.93
CA HIS A 322 1.99 -25.57 18.72
C HIS A 322 2.92 -24.60 19.45
N ASP A 323 3.28 -24.85 20.72
CA ASP A 323 4.15 -23.93 21.47
C ASP A 323 5.57 -23.90 20.89
N LEU A 324 6.07 -25.03 20.38
CA LEU A 324 7.34 -25.07 19.63
C LEU A 324 7.27 -24.24 18.32
N MET A 325 6.18 -24.35 17.58
CA MET A 325 5.98 -23.57 16.35
C MET A 325 5.79 -22.08 16.67
N ALA A 326 5.00 -21.74 17.69
CA ALA A 326 4.83 -20.36 18.13
C ALA A 326 6.16 -19.74 18.59
N ALA A 327 7.01 -20.51 19.29
CA ALA A 327 8.36 -20.06 19.66
C ALA A 327 9.29 -19.88 18.44
N ALA A 328 9.17 -20.74 17.42
CA ALA A 328 9.90 -20.58 16.16
C ALA A 328 9.45 -19.35 15.38
N LEU A 329 8.15 -19.06 15.38
CA LEU A 329 7.58 -17.85 14.75
C LEU A 329 8.00 -16.58 15.46
N LEU A 330 7.99 -16.56 16.78
CA LEU A 330 8.45 -15.41 17.57
C LEU A 330 9.94 -15.13 17.33
N ARG A 331 10.74 -16.18 17.09
CA ARG A 331 12.15 -16.03 16.70
C ARG A 331 12.32 -15.53 15.27
N ASN A 332 11.46 -15.99 14.38
CA ASN A 332 11.46 -15.60 12.95
C ASN A 332 10.41 -14.55 12.65
N ALA A 333 10.01 -13.71 13.60
CA ALA A 333 8.93 -12.74 13.43
C ALA A 333 8.98 -12.03 12.06
N GLY A 334 8.83 -12.84 11.04
CA GLY A 334 8.69 -12.48 9.65
C GLY A 334 7.34 -11.83 9.49
N LEU A 335 7.24 -10.58 9.93
CA LEU A 335 6.16 -9.73 9.46
C LEU A 335 6.13 -9.87 7.95
N LEU A 336 4.95 -10.15 7.40
CA LEU A 336 4.73 -10.03 5.97
C LEU A 336 5.28 -8.68 5.51
N ARG A 337 6.19 -8.70 4.56
CA ARG A 337 6.80 -7.46 4.07
C ARG A 337 6.15 -7.03 2.77
N CYS A 338 5.70 -5.79 2.74
CA CYS A 338 5.19 -5.19 1.52
C CYS A 338 6.31 -5.07 0.47
N LYS A 339 6.10 -5.61 -0.72
CA LYS A 339 7.06 -5.56 -1.84
C LYS A 339 7.45 -4.14 -2.25
N ARG A 340 6.52 -3.18 -2.08
CA ARG A 340 6.76 -1.79 -2.48
C ARG A 340 7.47 -0.97 -1.41
N CYS A 341 7.02 -1.02 -0.15
CA CYS A 341 7.53 -0.12 0.89
C CYS A 341 8.34 -0.82 1.99
N GLY A 342 8.47 -2.16 1.93
CA GLY A 342 9.16 -2.95 2.97
C GLY A 342 8.45 -2.96 4.33
N GLY A 343 7.30 -2.28 4.46
CA GLY A 343 6.53 -2.22 5.70
C GLY A 343 6.03 -3.60 6.10
N GLY A 344 6.15 -3.92 7.40
CA GLY A 344 5.67 -5.18 7.97
C GLY A 344 4.17 -5.13 8.24
N ALA A 345 3.49 -6.27 8.09
CA ALA A 345 2.13 -6.50 8.54
C ALA A 345 2.04 -7.85 9.27
N ALA A 346 1.25 -7.90 10.34
CA ALA A 346 1.04 -9.12 11.10
C ALA A 346 0.01 -10.05 10.43
N VAL A 347 -0.88 -9.48 9.62
CA VAL A 347 -1.97 -10.18 8.94
C VAL A 347 -1.99 -9.77 7.47
N ARG A 348 -2.24 -10.75 6.61
CA ARG A 348 -2.38 -10.52 5.17
C ARG A 348 -3.62 -9.67 4.88
N ALA A 349 -3.47 -8.76 3.95
CA ALA A 349 -4.56 -7.95 3.42
C ALA A 349 -4.36 -7.77 1.91
N TRP A 350 -5.42 -7.51 1.20
CA TRP A 350 -5.34 -7.21 -0.25
C TRP A 350 -4.55 -5.94 -0.52
N ARG A 351 -4.55 -5.02 0.42
CA ARG A 351 -3.90 -3.72 0.31
C ARG A 351 -2.95 -3.48 1.48
N CYS A 352 -1.74 -2.98 1.20
CA CYS A 352 -0.79 -2.63 2.24
C CYS A 352 -1.32 -1.45 3.08
N PRO A 353 -1.43 -1.58 4.41
CA PRO A 353 -1.93 -0.50 5.26
C PRO A 353 -0.98 0.71 5.31
N ARG A 354 0.31 0.51 5.00
CA ARG A 354 1.30 1.58 5.05
C ARG A 354 1.40 2.40 3.76
N CYS A 355 1.40 1.76 2.59
CA CYS A 355 1.61 2.45 1.31
C CYS A 355 0.44 2.32 0.34
N GLY A 356 -0.62 1.61 0.71
CA GLY A 356 -1.82 1.45 -0.09
C GLY A 356 -1.68 0.58 -1.34
N THR A 357 -0.56 -0.08 -1.58
CA THR A 357 -0.38 -0.95 -2.74
C THR A 357 -1.20 -2.22 -2.58
N PHE A 358 -1.97 -2.59 -3.61
CA PHE A 358 -2.66 -3.87 -3.69
C PHE A 358 -1.67 -5.01 -4.00
N ASP A 359 -2.04 -6.25 -3.69
CA ASP A 359 -1.21 -7.46 -3.84
C ASP A 359 0.20 -7.30 -3.21
N ALA A 360 0.30 -6.49 -2.19
CA ALA A 360 1.57 -6.08 -1.58
C ALA A 360 2.34 -7.25 -0.97
N TYR A 361 1.64 -8.32 -0.61
CA TYR A 361 2.16 -9.48 0.13
C TYR A 361 2.08 -10.77 -0.68
N ALA A 362 1.81 -10.71 -1.97
CA ALA A 362 1.76 -11.88 -2.84
C ALA A 362 3.18 -12.42 -3.11
N GLY A 363 3.35 -13.71 -3.03
CA GLY A 363 4.57 -14.47 -3.37
C GLY A 363 5.17 -15.15 -2.23
#